data_7be0a7f66d464ff50218e80219bf6c8a
#
_entry.id   7be0a7f66d464ff50218e80219bf6c8a
#
_cell.length_a   1.000
_cell.length_b   1.000
_cell.length_c   1.000
_cell.angle_alpha   90.00
_cell.angle_beta   90.00
_cell.angle_gamma   90.00
#
_symmetry.space_group_name_H-M   'P 1'
#
loop_
_entity.id
_entity.type
_entity.pdbx_description
1 polymer ?
#
loop_
_entity_poly.entity_id
_entity_poly.type
_entity_poly.pdbx_seq_one_letter_code
_entity_poly.pdbx_strand_id
1 'polypeptide(L)'
;MTVLTDSDILIEVSRGRDKALVSQWLELAQSDALILYSAVSAAELWAGARPPEYTALDALFEALLCVPIDATLGRCAGEYLRRYRKSHAVELGDALIAASAVERGARLWTRNRKHYPMPELAFYD
;
A
#
# COMPACT_ATOMS: atom_id res chain seq x y z
N MET A 1 -4.87 -13.37 -8.28
CA MET A 1 -4.98 -12.63 -7.01
C MET A 1 -4.46 -11.21 -7.20
N THR A 2 -5.10 -10.25 -6.59
CA THR A 2 -4.67 -8.85 -6.62
C THR A 2 -4.27 -8.43 -5.21
N VAL A 3 -3.08 -7.87 -5.08
CA VAL A 3 -2.51 -7.43 -3.79
C VAL A 3 -2.14 -5.96 -3.90
N LEU A 4 -2.58 -5.16 -2.93
CA LEU A 4 -2.15 -3.78 -2.80
C LEU A 4 -1.16 -3.70 -1.63
N THR A 5 0.01 -3.17 -1.91
CA THR A 5 1.08 -3.09 -0.90
C THR A 5 1.05 -1.74 -0.19
N ASP A 6 1.05 -1.79 1.14
CA ASP A 6 1.16 -0.59 1.96
C ASP A 6 2.60 -0.05 1.92
N SER A 7 2.76 1.19 2.32
CA SER A 7 4.06 1.88 2.33
C SER A 7 5.11 1.15 3.17
N ASP A 8 4.72 0.60 4.32
CA ASP A 8 5.66 -0.11 5.21
C ASP A 8 6.28 -1.33 4.52
N ILE A 9 5.49 -2.04 3.71
CA ILE A 9 5.99 -3.18 2.93
C ILE A 9 6.96 -2.69 1.84
N LEU A 10 6.58 -1.66 1.08
CA LEU A 10 7.42 -1.11 0.01
C LEU A 10 8.75 -0.58 0.54
N ILE A 11 8.72 0.07 1.70
CA ILE A 11 9.93 0.57 2.36
C ILE A 11 10.88 -0.60 2.67
N GLU A 12 10.36 -1.67 3.26
CA GLU A 12 11.19 -2.83 3.59
C GLU A 12 11.71 -3.55 2.34
N VAL A 13 10.90 -3.68 1.30
CA VAL A 13 11.35 -4.25 0.02
C VAL A 13 12.50 -3.41 -0.56
N SER A 14 12.37 -2.08 -0.54
CA SER A 14 13.40 -1.18 -1.08
C SER A 14 14.69 -1.22 -0.28
N ARG A 15 14.63 -1.46 1.03
CA ARG A 15 15.79 -1.52 1.90
C ARG A 15 16.43 -2.89 1.96
N GLY A 16 15.65 -3.95 1.75
CA GLY A 16 16.15 -5.32 1.70
C GLY A 16 16.68 -5.87 3.02
N ARG A 17 16.32 -5.27 4.17
CA ARG A 17 16.83 -5.68 5.48
C ARG A 17 16.10 -6.86 6.07
N ASP A 18 14.80 -6.95 5.85
CA ASP A 18 13.97 -8.06 6.32
C ASP A 18 13.95 -9.15 5.26
N LYS A 19 14.80 -10.14 5.43
CA LYS A 19 14.98 -11.20 4.44
C LYS A 19 13.74 -12.07 4.24
N ALA A 20 12.99 -12.32 5.30
CA ALA A 20 11.77 -13.10 5.21
C ALA A 20 10.71 -12.37 4.38
N LEU A 21 10.56 -11.06 4.60
CA LEU A 21 9.63 -10.24 3.82
C LEU A 21 10.07 -10.13 2.37
N VAL A 22 11.35 -9.93 2.11
CA VAL A 22 11.88 -9.89 0.73
C VAL A 22 11.65 -11.22 0.02
N SER A 23 11.82 -12.34 0.70
CA SER A 23 11.54 -13.65 0.13
C SER A 23 10.07 -13.81 -0.24
N GLN A 24 9.18 -13.38 0.63
CA GLN A 24 7.73 -13.38 0.38
C GLN A 24 7.37 -12.48 -0.80
N TRP A 25 8.00 -11.31 -0.88
CA TRP A 25 7.85 -10.39 -2.01
C TRP A 25 8.25 -11.04 -3.33
N LEU A 26 9.40 -11.69 -3.35
CA LEU A 26 9.90 -12.34 -4.56
C LEU A 26 8.97 -13.48 -5.02
N GLU A 27 8.44 -14.26 -4.09
CA GLU A 27 7.45 -15.29 -4.41
C GLU A 27 6.21 -14.67 -5.04
N LEU A 28 5.70 -13.58 -4.45
CA LEU A 28 4.54 -12.88 -4.99
C LEU A 28 4.82 -12.30 -6.37
N ALA A 29 5.98 -11.69 -6.56
CA ALA A 29 6.39 -11.08 -7.83
C ALA A 29 6.55 -12.10 -8.96
N GLN A 30 6.89 -13.34 -8.62
CA GLN A 30 7.02 -14.44 -9.58
C GLN A 30 5.72 -15.18 -9.85
N SER A 31 4.67 -14.87 -9.11
CA SER A 31 3.33 -15.47 -9.27
C SER A 31 2.52 -14.74 -10.32
N ASP A 32 1.29 -15.20 -10.55
CA ASP A 32 0.33 -14.53 -11.43
C ASP A 32 -0.36 -13.34 -10.77
N ALA A 33 0.03 -13.00 -9.56
CA ALA A 33 -0.61 -11.91 -8.81
C ALA A 33 -0.35 -10.57 -9.46
N LEU A 34 -1.38 -9.73 -9.44
CA LEU A 34 -1.28 -8.32 -9.82
C LEU A 34 -0.93 -7.55 -8.55
N ILE A 35 0.18 -6.83 -8.59
CA ILE A 35 0.68 -6.07 -7.43
C ILE A 35 0.47 -4.58 -7.68
N LEU A 36 -0.28 -3.96 -6.79
CA LEU A 36 -0.68 -2.56 -6.87
C LEU A 36 -0.04 -1.74 -5.75
N TYR A 37 0.06 -0.44 -5.98
CA TYR A 37 0.41 0.52 -4.94
C TYR A 37 -0.43 1.78 -5.08
N SER A 38 -0.51 2.56 -4.01
CA SER A 38 -1.19 3.85 -4.00
C SER A 38 -0.18 4.97 -4.27
N ALA A 39 -0.61 6.04 -4.93
CA ALA A 39 0.19 7.26 -5.05
C ALA A 39 0.57 7.84 -3.68
N VAL A 40 -0.21 7.55 -2.63
CA VAL A 40 0.15 7.89 -1.24
C VAL A 40 1.50 7.26 -0.88
N SER A 41 1.65 5.97 -1.16
CA SER A 41 2.90 5.25 -0.88
C SER A 41 4.07 5.81 -1.69
N ALA A 42 3.84 6.14 -2.95
CA ALA A 42 4.87 6.78 -3.77
C ALA A 42 5.33 8.09 -3.13
N ALA A 43 4.39 8.93 -2.70
CA ALA A 43 4.72 10.21 -2.06
C ALA A 43 5.53 10.00 -0.78
N GLU A 44 5.16 9.02 0.04
CA GLU A 44 5.87 8.72 1.29
C GLU A 44 7.29 8.21 1.03
N LEU A 45 7.46 7.30 0.08
CA LEU A 45 8.79 6.77 -0.25
C LEU A 45 9.69 7.83 -0.88
N TRP A 46 9.18 8.60 -1.82
CA TRP A 46 9.96 9.67 -2.45
C TRP A 46 10.33 10.77 -1.47
N ALA A 47 9.44 11.09 -0.51
CA ALA A 47 9.74 12.10 0.52
C ALA A 47 10.94 11.71 1.38
N GLY A 48 11.12 10.43 1.65
CA GLY A 48 12.23 9.92 2.45
C GLY A 48 13.43 9.45 1.66
N ALA A 49 13.37 9.49 0.33
CA ALA A 49 14.43 8.95 -0.52
C ALA A 49 15.64 9.89 -0.62
N ARG A 50 16.81 9.30 -0.68
CA ARG A 50 18.07 10.03 -0.95
C ARG A 50 18.52 9.74 -2.39
N PRO A 51 19.32 10.64 -3.01
CA PRO A 51 19.74 10.48 -4.41
C PRO A 51 20.27 9.10 -4.79
N PRO A 52 21.11 8.42 -3.97
CA PRO A 52 21.57 7.06 -4.31
C PRO A 52 20.46 6.02 -4.42
N GLU A 53 19.27 6.30 -3.85
CA GLU A 53 18.14 5.37 -3.84
C GLU A 53 17.18 5.56 -5.02
N TYR A 54 17.31 6.65 -5.77
CA TYR A 54 16.33 7.03 -6.80
C TYR A 54 16.17 5.98 -7.89
N THR A 55 17.27 5.45 -8.41
CA THR A 55 17.21 4.45 -9.47
C THR A 55 16.46 3.19 -9.03
N ALA A 56 16.73 2.72 -7.81
CA ALA A 56 16.06 1.54 -7.27
C ALA A 56 14.58 1.79 -7.04
N LEU A 57 14.20 2.98 -6.57
CA LEU A 57 12.81 3.34 -6.36
C LEU A 57 12.06 3.46 -7.70
N ASP A 58 12.67 4.08 -8.70
CA ASP A 58 12.08 4.14 -10.03
C ASP A 58 11.80 2.74 -10.56
N ALA A 59 12.76 1.83 -10.45
CA ALA A 59 12.60 0.46 -10.90
C ALA A 59 11.48 -0.26 -10.14
N LEU A 60 11.39 -0.06 -8.82
CA LEU A 60 10.35 -0.67 -7.99
C LEU A 60 8.96 -0.22 -8.45
N PHE A 61 8.74 1.08 -8.60
CA PHE A 61 7.43 1.61 -8.99
C PHE A 61 7.08 1.27 -10.45
N GLU A 62 8.06 1.19 -11.34
CA GLU A 62 7.82 0.77 -12.72
C GLU A 62 7.36 -0.69 -12.83
N ALA A 63 7.76 -1.53 -11.89
CA ALA A 63 7.37 -2.94 -11.85
C ALA A 63 5.95 -3.15 -11.32
N LEU A 64 5.34 -2.13 -10.76
CA LEU A 64 4.03 -2.20 -10.11
C LEU A 64 3.02 -1.31 -10.84
N LEU A 65 1.74 -1.47 -10.49
CA LEU A 65 0.68 -0.64 -11.03
C LEU A 65 0.14 0.31 -9.97
N CYS A 66 0.10 1.59 -10.30
CA CYS A 66 -0.47 2.61 -9.42
C CYS A 66 -1.99 2.63 -9.52
N VAL A 67 -2.67 2.63 -8.39
CA VAL A 67 -4.11 2.85 -8.34
C VAL A 67 -4.37 4.36 -8.37
N PRO A 68 -5.04 4.90 -9.39
CA PRO A 68 -5.33 6.33 -9.44
C PRO A 68 -6.23 6.76 -8.29
N ILE A 69 -5.97 7.95 -7.75
CA ILE A 69 -6.82 8.56 -6.73
C ILE A 69 -7.75 9.56 -7.43
N ASP A 70 -9.01 9.19 -7.54
CA ASP A 70 -10.04 10.02 -8.14
C ASP A 70 -11.07 10.49 -7.10
N ALA A 71 -12.10 11.19 -7.55
CA ALA A 71 -13.13 11.73 -6.67
C ALA A 71 -13.91 10.63 -5.94
N THR A 72 -14.20 9.52 -6.62
CA THR A 72 -14.91 8.39 -6.02
C THR A 72 -14.10 7.78 -4.89
N LEU A 73 -12.81 7.59 -5.11
CA LEU A 73 -11.91 7.05 -4.10
C LEU A 73 -11.75 8.00 -2.93
N GLY A 74 -11.68 9.31 -3.21
CA GLY A 74 -11.64 10.34 -2.17
C GLY A 74 -12.89 10.33 -1.30
N ARG A 75 -14.05 10.13 -1.89
CA ARG A 75 -15.32 10.02 -1.14
C ARG A 75 -15.30 8.79 -0.23
N CYS A 76 -14.88 7.65 -0.72
CA CYS A 76 -14.77 6.43 0.09
C CYS A 76 -13.81 6.63 1.27
N ALA A 77 -12.65 7.24 1.02
CA ALA A 77 -11.67 7.54 2.06
C ALA A 77 -12.26 8.49 3.11
N GLY A 78 -13.05 9.48 2.68
CA GLY A 78 -13.74 10.40 3.58
C GLY A 78 -14.69 9.69 4.53
N GLU A 79 -15.42 8.68 4.03
CA GLU A 79 -16.29 7.84 4.86
C GLU A 79 -15.48 7.07 5.92
N TYR A 80 -14.33 6.51 5.54
CA TYR A 80 -13.47 5.80 6.48
C TYR A 80 -12.91 6.74 7.55
N LEU A 81 -12.50 7.94 7.17
CA LEU A 81 -12.02 8.94 8.12
C LEU A 81 -13.12 9.30 9.13
N ARG A 82 -14.34 9.52 8.64
CA ARG A 82 -15.48 9.86 9.51
C ARG A 82 -15.75 8.75 10.52
N ARG A 83 -15.66 7.49 10.10
CA ARG A 83 -15.96 6.35 10.97
C ARG A 83 -14.84 6.02 11.96
N TYR A 84 -13.58 6.15 11.53
CA TYR A 84 -12.47 5.51 12.25
C TYR A 84 -11.36 6.45 12.72
N ARG A 85 -11.41 7.73 12.36
CA ARG A 85 -10.36 8.69 12.75
C ARG A 85 -10.19 8.75 14.27
N LYS A 86 -11.28 8.84 15.01
CA LYS A 86 -11.23 8.99 16.47
C LYS A 86 -10.96 7.67 17.18
N SER A 87 -11.56 6.58 16.72
CA SER A 87 -11.48 5.29 17.40
C SER A 87 -10.19 4.53 17.12
N HIS A 88 -9.63 4.66 15.92
CA HIS A 88 -8.49 3.87 15.46
C HIS A 88 -7.35 4.71 14.92
N ALA A 89 -7.38 6.02 15.11
CA ALA A 89 -6.35 6.94 14.65
C ALA A 89 -6.03 6.78 13.14
N VAL A 90 -7.05 6.48 12.33
CA VAL A 90 -6.89 6.36 10.88
C VAL A 90 -6.57 7.73 10.30
N GLU A 91 -5.49 7.82 9.55
CA GLU A 91 -5.06 9.04 8.89
C GLU A 91 -5.49 9.05 7.43
N LEU A 92 -5.36 10.20 6.77
CA LEU A 92 -5.76 10.37 5.37
C LEU A 92 -5.09 9.33 4.46
N GLY A 93 -3.81 9.10 4.64
CA GLY A 93 -3.07 8.12 3.83
C GLY A 93 -3.63 6.72 4.00
N ASP A 94 -3.89 6.30 5.24
CA ASP A 94 -4.47 4.98 5.53
C ASP A 94 -5.84 4.82 4.86
N ALA A 95 -6.67 5.85 4.97
CA ALA A 95 -8.02 5.83 4.40
C ALA A 95 -7.98 5.71 2.87
N LEU A 96 -7.06 6.43 2.21
CA LEU A 96 -6.89 6.37 0.76
C LEU A 96 -6.38 5.00 0.32
N ILE A 97 -5.45 4.42 1.05
CA ILE A 97 -4.91 3.08 0.77
C ILE A 97 -6.01 2.03 0.93
N ALA A 98 -6.77 2.09 2.03
CA ALA A 98 -7.88 1.16 2.26
C ALA A 98 -8.94 1.27 1.15
N ALA A 99 -9.33 2.48 0.79
CA ALA A 99 -10.29 2.72 -0.29
C ALA A 99 -9.80 2.15 -1.62
N SER A 100 -8.51 2.31 -1.92
CA SER A 100 -7.91 1.76 -3.13
C SER A 100 -7.98 0.24 -3.16
N ALA A 101 -7.67 -0.42 -2.05
CA ALA A 101 -7.73 -1.87 -1.95
C ALA A 101 -9.16 -2.38 -2.14
N VAL A 102 -10.12 -1.78 -1.48
CA VAL A 102 -11.53 -2.17 -1.58
C VAL A 102 -12.06 -1.96 -3.00
N GLU A 103 -11.79 -0.81 -3.61
CA GLU A 103 -12.23 -0.51 -4.97
C GLU A 103 -11.71 -1.53 -5.99
N ARG A 104 -10.48 -1.99 -5.81
CA ARG A 104 -9.84 -2.93 -6.74
C ARG A 104 -10.08 -4.40 -6.37
N GLY A 105 -10.82 -4.67 -5.29
CA GLY A 105 -10.97 -6.04 -4.81
C GLY A 105 -9.63 -6.67 -4.44
N ALA A 106 -8.67 -5.86 -4.02
CA ALA A 106 -7.33 -6.30 -3.68
C ALA A 106 -7.22 -6.65 -2.20
N ARG A 107 -6.32 -7.57 -1.90
CA ARG A 107 -5.93 -7.85 -0.52
C ARG A 107 -4.84 -6.87 -0.13
N LEU A 108 -4.97 -6.24 1.03
CA LEU A 108 -3.97 -5.30 1.51
C LEU A 108 -2.84 -6.05 2.21
N TRP A 109 -1.63 -5.82 1.78
CA TRP A 109 -0.43 -6.31 2.45
C TRP A 109 0.15 -5.19 3.30
N THR A 110 0.04 -5.33 4.61
CA THR A 110 0.50 -4.35 5.60
C THR A 110 0.98 -5.05 6.86
N ARG A 111 1.92 -4.46 7.57
CA ARG A 111 2.33 -4.86 8.92
C ARG A 111 1.55 -4.11 9.99
N ASN A 112 0.69 -3.18 9.60
CA ASN A 112 0.05 -2.23 10.53
C ASN A 112 -1.47 -2.34 10.48
N ARG A 113 -1.98 -3.56 10.61
CA ARG A 113 -3.42 -3.87 10.48
C ARG A 113 -4.31 -3.07 11.41
N LYS A 114 -3.79 -2.63 12.56
CA LYS A 114 -4.56 -1.82 13.52
C LYS A 114 -5.04 -0.48 12.95
N HIS A 115 -4.37 0.03 11.90
CA HIS A 115 -4.79 1.25 11.20
C HIS A 115 -5.83 0.98 10.12
N TYR A 116 -6.24 -0.28 9.94
CA TYR A 116 -7.16 -0.69 8.89
C TYR A 116 -8.33 -1.49 9.44
N PRO A 117 -9.22 -0.83 10.25
CA PRO A 117 -10.35 -1.51 10.91
C PRO A 117 -11.55 -1.75 9.98
N MET A 118 -11.47 -1.43 8.71
CA MET A 118 -12.57 -1.51 7.74
C MET A 118 -12.98 -2.97 7.53
N PRO A 119 -14.25 -3.34 7.84
CA PRO A 119 -14.67 -4.75 7.72
C PRO A 119 -14.68 -5.30 6.31
N GLU A 120 -14.86 -4.45 5.30
CA GLU A 120 -14.86 -4.87 3.90
C GLU A 120 -13.46 -5.11 3.33
N LEU A 121 -12.41 -4.76 4.08
CA LEU A 121 -11.04 -4.91 3.64
C LEU A 121 -10.51 -6.31 3.93
N ALA A 122 -9.94 -6.98 2.93
CA ALA A 122 -9.25 -8.25 3.11
C ALA A 122 -7.74 -8.03 3.17
N PHE A 123 -7.04 -8.89 3.91
CA PHE A 123 -5.58 -8.78 4.05
C PHE A 123 -4.88 -9.93 3.33
N TYR A 124 -3.69 -9.63 2.85
CA TYR A 124 -2.73 -10.60 2.33
C TYR A 124 -1.81 -11.05 3.46
N ASP A 125 -1.67 -12.35 3.62
CA ASP A 125 -0.81 -12.92 4.67
C ASP A 125 0.54 -13.36 4.13
#